data_50a79c70f4011fc46b3e1ecea0cf4eed
#
_entry.id   50a79c70f4011fc46b3e1ecea0cf4eed
#
_cell.length_a   1.000
_cell.length_b   1.000
_cell.length_c   1.000
_cell.angle_alpha   90.00
_cell.angle_beta   90.00
_cell.angle_gamma   90.00
#
_symmetry.space_group_name_H-M   'P 1'
#
loop_
_entity.id
_entity.type
_entity.pdbx_description
1 polymer ?
#
loop_
_entity_poly.entity_id
_entity_poly.type
_entity_poly.pdbx_seq_one_letter_code
_entity_poly.pdbx_strand_id
1 'polypeptide(L)'
;MGEREELEYDENMISLLEAVWGEGFMSPGGTDEVDRVLGNKDLSQARVLDIGCGIGGAAVHIALTRQPSSVTGIDIEENLVNLALELAEKN
;
A
#
# COMPACT_ATOMS: atom_id res chain seq x y z
N MET A 1 -28.41 3.43 2.65
CA MET A 1 -27.82 2.59 1.83
C MET A 1 -26.98 3.25 0.89
N GLY A 2 -27.01 2.96 -0.15
CA GLY A 2 -26.35 3.56 -1.19
C GLY A 2 -24.98 3.03 -1.40
N GLU A 3 -24.20 3.83 -2.01
CA GLU A 3 -22.91 3.42 -2.47
C GLU A 3 -21.95 2.93 -1.41
N ARG A 4 -22.07 3.45 -0.20
CA ARG A 4 -21.17 3.05 0.87
C ARG A 4 -21.27 1.58 1.22
N GLU A 5 -22.45 1.02 1.06
CA GLU A 5 -22.65 -0.38 1.35
C GLU A 5 -22.03 -1.28 0.31
N GLU A 6 -21.74 -0.73 -0.85
CA GLU A 6 -21.12 -1.48 -1.93
C GLU A 6 -19.59 -1.48 -1.83
N LEU A 7 -19.03 -0.62 -0.99
CA LEU A 7 -17.58 -0.57 -0.83
C LEU A 7 -17.15 -1.61 0.19
N GLU A 8 -16.18 -2.42 -0.19
CA GLU A 8 -15.60 -3.39 0.72
C GLU A 8 -14.89 -2.71 1.89
N TYR A 9 -14.22 -1.58 1.60
CA TYR A 9 -13.52 -0.81 2.62
C TYR A 9 -13.99 0.63 2.59
N ASP A 10 -14.66 1.10 3.64
CA ASP A 10 -15.02 2.50 3.76
C ASP A 10 -13.98 3.27 4.56
N GLU A 11 -14.15 4.59 4.64
CA GLU A 11 -13.16 5.44 5.32
C GLU A 11 -12.97 5.10 6.78
N ASN A 12 -14.04 4.72 7.47
CA ASN A 12 -13.94 4.37 8.90
C ASN A 12 -13.15 3.09 9.09
N MET A 13 -13.39 2.09 8.26
CA MET A 13 -12.66 0.84 8.33
C MET A 13 -11.20 1.06 7.99
N ILE A 14 -10.91 1.83 6.95
CA ILE A 14 -9.54 2.13 6.55
C ILE A 14 -8.81 2.84 7.68
N SER A 15 -9.43 3.85 8.28
CA SER A 15 -8.81 4.59 9.38
C SER A 15 -8.51 3.68 10.57
N LEU A 16 -9.43 2.77 10.89
CA LEU A 16 -9.22 1.83 11.97
C LEU A 16 -8.04 0.89 11.68
N LEU A 17 -7.99 0.36 10.48
CA LEU A 17 -6.90 -0.55 10.09
C LEU A 17 -5.55 0.17 10.09
N GLU A 18 -5.52 1.41 9.62
CA GLU A 18 -4.29 2.19 9.67
C GLU A 18 -3.85 2.51 11.09
N ALA A 19 -4.80 2.72 12.00
CA ALA A 19 -4.48 2.97 13.39
C ALA A 19 -3.82 1.75 14.04
N VAL A 20 -4.22 0.56 13.62
CA VAL A 20 -3.67 -0.69 14.15
C VAL A 20 -2.35 -1.07 13.47
N TRP A 21 -2.29 -0.97 12.15
CA TRP A 21 -1.17 -1.50 11.36
C TRP A 21 -0.20 -0.45 10.81
N GLY A 22 -0.55 0.83 10.94
CA GLY A 22 0.30 1.93 10.46
C GLY A 22 -0.26 2.60 9.21
N GLU A 23 0.13 3.84 8.98
CA GLU A 23 -0.32 4.60 7.82
C GLU A 23 0.02 3.85 6.53
N GLY A 24 -0.96 3.67 5.67
CA GLY A 24 -0.78 2.97 4.40
C GLY A 24 -1.01 1.47 4.48
N PHE A 25 -1.33 0.93 5.66
CA PHE A 25 -1.48 -0.52 5.84
C PHE A 25 -2.84 -0.90 6.36
N MET A 26 -3.42 -1.92 5.73
CA MET A 26 -4.70 -2.49 6.12
C MET A 26 -4.57 -3.97 6.49
N SER A 27 -3.36 -4.45 6.65
CA SER A 27 -3.12 -5.84 7.01
C SER A 27 -1.95 -5.94 7.98
N PRO A 28 -1.86 -7.05 8.72
CA PRO A 28 -0.82 -7.23 9.74
C PRO A 28 0.60 -7.13 9.22
N GLY A 29 1.48 -6.61 10.07
CA GLY A 29 2.92 -6.62 9.83
C GLY A 29 3.52 -5.32 9.33
N GLY A 30 2.73 -4.48 8.67
CA GLY A 30 3.22 -3.18 8.22
C GLY A 30 4.55 -3.25 7.47
N THR A 31 5.41 -2.27 7.70
CA THR A 31 6.71 -2.20 7.02
C THR A 31 7.64 -3.35 7.40
N ASP A 32 7.54 -3.86 8.61
CA ASP A 32 8.39 -4.96 9.04
C ASP A 32 8.15 -6.23 8.22
N GLU A 33 6.89 -6.49 7.90
CA GLU A 33 6.54 -7.65 7.08
C GLU A 33 7.07 -7.49 5.66
N VAL A 34 6.97 -6.29 5.10
CA VAL A 34 7.51 -6.00 3.77
C VAL A 34 9.01 -6.26 3.76
N ASP A 35 9.73 -5.75 4.76
CA ASP A 35 11.17 -5.92 4.85
C ASP A 35 11.56 -7.39 5.02
N ARG A 36 10.80 -8.12 5.79
CA ARG A 36 11.07 -9.54 6.01
C ARG A 36 10.91 -10.35 4.73
N VAL A 37 9.87 -10.07 3.96
CA VAL A 37 9.62 -10.76 2.68
C VAL A 37 10.73 -10.45 1.68
N LEU A 38 11.13 -9.20 1.59
CA LEU A 38 12.17 -8.79 0.63
C LEU A 38 13.57 -9.23 1.04
N GLY A 39 13.83 -9.31 2.34
CA GLY A 39 15.14 -9.69 2.84
C GLY A 39 16.23 -8.74 2.33
N ASN A 40 17.31 -9.31 1.86
CA ASN A 40 18.47 -8.55 1.37
C ASN A 40 18.52 -8.40 -0.16
N LYS A 41 17.39 -8.59 -0.82
CA LYS A 41 17.36 -8.48 -2.28
C LYS A 41 17.70 -7.06 -2.72
N ASP A 42 18.56 -6.96 -3.71
CA ASP A 42 18.88 -5.68 -4.34
C ASP A 42 17.83 -5.41 -5.41
N LEU A 43 17.02 -4.39 -5.20
CA LEU A 43 15.95 -4.00 -6.12
C LEU A 43 16.32 -2.78 -6.96
N SER A 44 17.55 -2.31 -6.91
CA SER A 44 17.93 -1.04 -7.55
C SER A 44 17.71 -1.00 -9.07
N GLN A 45 17.69 -2.15 -9.72
CA GLN A 45 17.43 -2.24 -11.16
C GLN A 45 16.04 -2.83 -11.44
N ALA A 46 15.27 -3.12 -10.42
CA ALA A 46 14.02 -3.85 -10.57
C ALA A 46 12.85 -2.92 -10.91
N ARG A 47 11.88 -3.48 -11.60
CA ARG A 47 10.55 -2.89 -11.74
C ARG A 47 9.63 -3.74 -10.90
N VAL A 48 9.01 -3.13 -9.90
CA VAL A 48 8.20 -3.83 -8.91
C VAL A 48 6.71 -3.66 -9.23
N LEU A 49 5.99 -4.76 -9.16
CA LEU A 49 4.53 -4.74 -9.31
C LEU A 49 3.91 -5.24 -8.02
N ASP A 50 3.10 -4.39 -7.40
CA ASP A 50 2.38 -4.71 -6.16
C ASP A 50 0.92 -4.99 -6.51
N ILE A 51 0.55 -6.26 -6.57
CA ILE A 51 -0.82 -6.68 -6.90
C ILE A 51 -1.66 -6.65 -5.65
N GLY A 52 -2.80 -5.95 -5.71
CA GLY A 52 -3.63 -5.73 -4.53
C GLY A 52 -2.98 -4.72 -3.60
N CYS A 53 -2.48 -3.63 -4.15
CA CYS A 53 -1.69 -2.66 -3.40
C CYS A 53 -2.46 -1.92 -2.29
N GLY A 54 -3.78 -1.98 -2.30
CA GLY A 54 -4.61 -1.30 -1.30
C GLY A 54 -4.30 0.18 -1.25
N ILE A 55 -4.08 0.71 -0.06
CA ILE A 55 -3.80 2.12 0.14
C ILE A 55 -2.31 2.47 0.03
N GLY A 56 -1.51 1.55 -0.44
CA GLY A 56 -0.17 1.86 -0.95
C GLY A 56 1.00 1.79 0.02
N GLY A 57 0.77 1.34 1.25
CA GLY A 57 1.84 1.33 2.26
C GLY A 57 3.07 0.55 1.83
N ALA A 58 2.89 -0.68 1.35
CA ALA A 58 4.00 -1.51 0.92
C ALA A 58 4.71 -0.92 -0.30
N ALA A 59 3.94 -0.46 -1.30
CA ALA A 59 4.51 0.11 -2.51
C ALA A 59 5.34 1.35 -2.21
N VAL A 60 4.83 2.25 -1.37
CA VAL A 60 5.56 3.46 -0.99
C VAL A 60 6.80 3.11 -0.17
N HIS A 61 6.68 2.17 0.77
CA HIS A 61 7.83 1.74 1.58
C HIS A 61 8.94 1.16 0.71
N ILE A 62 8.59 0.32 -0.26
CA ILE A 62 9.57 -0.25 -1.20
C ILE A 62 10.24 0.85 -2.02
N ALA A 63 9.46 1.79 -2.52
CA ALA A 63 10.00 2.90 -3.31
C ALA A 63 11.00 3.73 -2.51
N LEU A 64 10.69 4.02 -1.25
CA LEU A 64 11.53 4.85 -0.40
C LEU A 64 12.78 4.13 0.09
N THR A 65 12.67 2.85 0.44
CA THR A 65 13.75 2.15 1.12
C THR A 65 14.63 1.33 0.19
N ARG A 66 14.11 0.87 -0.94
CA ARG A 66 14.86 0.01 -1.86
C ARG A 66 15.21 0.70 -3.16
N GLN A 67 14.56 1.82 -3.46
CA GLN A 67 14.84 2.65 -4.62
C GLN A 67 14.93 1.88 -5.94
N PRO A 68 13.89 1.06 -6.26
CA PRO A 68 13.87 0.34 -7.52
C PRO A 68 13.68 1.30 -8.70
N SER A 69 13.81 0.79 -9.92
CA SER A 69 13.56 1.60 -11.11
C SER A 69 12.14 2.13 -11.15
N SER A 70 11.19 1.33 -10.73
CA SER A 70 9.78 1.76 -10.63
C SER A 70 9.01 0.83 -9.70
N VAL A 71 7.92 1.35 -9.14
CA VAL A 71 6.95 0.57 -8.40
C VAL A 71 5.58 0.89 -8.98
N THR A 72 4.83 -0.13 -9.37
CA THR A 72 3.48 0.01 -9.87
C THR A 72 2.54 -0.78 -8.96
N GLY A 73 1.54 -0.10 -8.42
CA GLY A 73 0.51 -0.77 -7.62
C GLY A 73 -0.77 -0.91 -8.42
N ILE A 74 -1.44 -2.02 -8.27
CA ILE A 74 -2.76 -2.24 -8.88
C ILE A 74 -3.72 -2.81 -7.85
N ASP A 75 -4.97 -2.39 -7.94
CA ASP A 75 -6.01 -2.88 -7.06
C ASP A 75 -7.36 -2.74 -7.77
N ILE A 76 -8.29 -3.62 -7.45
CA ILE A 76 -9.63 -3.56 -8.03
C ILE A 76 -10.52 -2.52 -7.35
N GLU A 77 -10.13 -2.05 -6.16
CA GLU A 77 -10.88 -1.05 -5.41
C GLU A 77 -10.37 0.35 -5.73
N GLU A 78 -11.10 1.07 -6.56
CA GLU A 78 -10.69 2.40 -7.02
C GLU A 78 -10.47 3.38 -5.87
N ASN A 79 -11.29 3.33 -4.84
CA ASN A 79 -11.13 4.22 -3.70
C ASN A 79 -9.80 3.98 -2.98
N LEU A 80 -9.32 2.74 -2.93
CA LEU A 80 -8.04 2.43 -2.33
C LEU A 80 -6.88 2.94 -3.19
N VAL A 81 -6.99 2.80 -4.50
CA VAL A 81 -5.98 3.31 -5.43
C VAL A 81 -5.84 4.83 -5.29
N ASN A 82 -6.94 5.54 -5.16
CA ASN A 82 -6.90 6.99 -4.97
C ASN A 82 -6.18 7.37 -3.68
N LEU A 83 -6.39 6.63 -2.60
CA LEU A 83 -5.68 6.86 -1.35
C LEU A 83 -4.20 6.52 -1.48
N ALA A 84 -3.87 5.48 -2.23
CA ALA A 84 -2.48 5.11 -2.48
C ALA A 84 -1.74 6.21 -3.23
N LEU A 85 -2.41 6.84 -4.22
CA LEU A 85 -1.82 7.96 -4.94
C LEU A 85 -1.57 9.15 -4.01
N GLU A 86 -2.50 9.44 -3.11
CA GLU A 86 -2.31 10.51 -2.13
C GLU A 86 -1.13 10.22 -1.22
N LEU A 87 -0.98 8.98 -0.77
CA LEU A 87 0.15 8.59 0.07
C LEU A 87 1.47 8.75 -0.67
N ALA A 88 1.51 8.32 -1.92
CA ALA A 88 2.70 8.45 -2.75
C ALA A 88 3.10 9.91 -2.94
N GLU A 89 2.13 10.81 -3.12
CA GLU A 89 2.41 12.23 -3.30
C GLU A 89 3.00 12.88 -2.05
N LYS A 90 2.66 12.38 -0.86
CA LYS A 90 3.22 12.90 0.38
C LYS A 90 4.68 12.54 0.57
N ASN A 91 5.13 11.55 -0.14
CA ASN A 91 6.47 11.02 0.01
C ASN A 91 7.25 11.11 -1.29
#